data_baf1c3bdc250a404e01d593b42cd2247
#
_entry.id   baf1c3bdc250a404e01d593b42cd2247
#
_cell.length_a   1.000
_cell.length_b   1.000
_cell.length_c   1.000
_cell.angle_alpha   90.00
_cell.angle_beta   90.00
_cell.angle_gamma   90.00
#
_symmetry.space_group_name_H-M   'P 1'
#
loop_
_entity.id
_entity.type
_entity.pdbx_description
1 polymer ?
#
loop_
_entity_poly.entity_id
_entity_poly.type
_entity_poly.pdbx_seq_one_letter_code
_entity_poly.pdbx_strand_id
1 'polypeptide(L)'
;MIVNSKIVWYTFIISEDTNDTGLALIATPGAEELATLIDKRLITLFSESHLGKKLHKDTFILKSDCPRFTNGDAKGIIYETVRGKDLYIICDPGNHGVTYSFFGKEIPLTPDEHFENLKRIIAACNGKPQRITVVMPMLYGGRQHRRNARES
;
A
#
# COMPACT_ATOMS: atom_id res chain seq x y z
N MET A 1 -10.78 31.08 -1.04
CA MET A 1 -11.11 29.86 -1.82
C MET A 1 -11.29 28.74 -0.78
N ILE A 2 -12.56 28.41 -0.49
CA ILE A 2 -12.91 27.47 0.58
C ILE A 2 -12.79 26.07 -0.01
N VAL A 3 -11.82 25.29 0.49
CA VAL A 3 -11.70 23.87 0.14
C VAL A 3 -12.74 23.11 0.97
N ASN A 4 -13.81 22.70 0.31
CA ASN A 4 -14.83 21.83 0.91
C ASN A 4 -14.24 20.42 1.09
N SER A 5 -13.74 20.10 2.30
CA SER A 5 -13.35 18.75 2.66
C SER A 5 -14.60 17.89 2.79
N LYS A 6 -14.98 17.18 1.74
CA LYS A 6 -15.96 16.10 1.85
C LYS A 6 -15.33 14.97 2.65
N ILE A 7 -15.73 14.83 3.92
CA ILE A 7 -15.46 13.62 4.69
C ILE A 7 -16.29 12.52 4.05
N VAL A 8 -15.63 11.61 3.34
CA VAL A 8 -16.29 10.43 2.77
C VAL A 8 -16.42 9.41 3.90
N TRP A 9 -17.61 9.21 4.40
CA TRP A 9 -17.93 8.11 5.31
C TRP A 9 -17.91 6.81 4.51
N TYR A 10 -16.90 5.96 4.76
CA TYR A 10 -16.88 4.62 4.19
C TYR A 10 -17.86 3.74 4.94
N THR A 11 -18.92 3.29 4.25
CA THR A 11 -19.73 2.18 4.71
C THR A 11 -18.92 0.91 4.51
N PHE A 12 -18.48 0.29 5.61
CA PHE A 12 -17.83 -1.03 5.55
C PHE A 12 -18.87 -2.05 5.09
N ILE A 13 -18.72 -2.61 3.90
CA ILE A 13 -19.52 -3.74 3.45
C ILE A 13 -18.97 -4.97 4.16
N ILE A 14 -19.71 -5.46 5.14
CA ILE A 14 -19.40 -6.72 5.84
C ILE A 14 -20.15 -7.80 5.08
N SER A 15 -19.46 -8.82 4.61
CA SER A 15 -20.11 -10.08 4.29
C SER A 15 -20.55 -10.73 5.59
N GLU A 16 -21.80 -11.16 5.70
CA GLU A 16 -22.40 -11.68 6.94
C GLU A 16 -21.68 -12.91 7.53
N ASP A 17 -20.71 -13.50 6.81
CA ASP A 17 -20.07 -14.78 7.13
C ASP A 17 -18.62 -14.72 7.57
N THR A 18 -18.00 -13.54 7.74
CA THR A 18 -16.59 -13.50 8.15
C THR A 18 -16.37 -12.50 9.28
N ASN A 19 -15.63 -12.91 10.30
CA ASN A 19 -15.01 -12.06 11.33
C ASN A 19 -13.96 -11.09 10.74
N ASP A 20 -14.08 -10.70 9.47
CA ASP A 20 -13.13 -9.89 8.74
C ASP A 20 -13.76 -8.56 8.30
N THR A 21 -13.06 -7.47 8.57
CA THR A 21 -13.50 -6.11 8.21
C THR A 21 -13.48 -5.84 6.70
N GLY A 22 -12.93 -6.74 5.90
CA GLY A 22 -12.68 -6.52 4.48
C GLY A 22 -11.59 -5.51 4.17
N LEU A 23 -11.18 -4.65 5.11
CA LEU A 23 -10.10 -3.67 4.93
C LEU A 23 -8.74 -4.30 5.16
N ALA A 24 -7.76 -3.98 4.30
CA ALA A 24 -6.38 -4.38 4.45
C ALA A 24 -5.41 -3.33 3.94
N LEU A 25 -4.23 -3.27 4.55
CA LEU A 25 -3.11 -2.43 4.15
C LEU A 25 -1.92 -3.29 3.71
N ILE A 26 -1.17 -2.80 2.74
CA ILE A 26 0.15 -3.31 2.40
C ILE A 26 1.09 -2.11 2.29
N ALA A 27 2.28 -2.20 2.88
CA ALA A 27 3.37 -1.25 2.68
C ALA A 27 4.36 -1.82 1.67
N THR A 28 4.76 -1.02 0.68
CA THR A 28 5.95 -1.33 -0.12
C THR A 28 7.20 -0.92 0.65
N PRO A 29 8.41 -1.45 0.30
CA PRO A 29 9.65 -1.06 0.95
C PRO A 29 9.80 0.47 1.04
N GLY A 30 10.07 0.97 2.25
CA GLY A 30 10.21 2.40 2.57
C GLY A 30 8.91 3.11 2.95
N ALA A 31 7.76 2.45 2.90
CA ALA A 31 6.47 3.01 3.31
C ALA A 31 5.95 2.45 4.64
N GLU A 32 6.76 1.63 5.33
CA GLU A 32 6.35 0.87 6.52
C GLU A 32 6.01 1.80 7.70
N GLU A 33 6.78 2.87 7.88
CA GLU A 33 6.52 3.84 8.96
C GLU A 33 5.17 4.53 8.77
N LEU A 34 4.90 5.04 7.56
CA LEU A 34 3.63 5.66 7.23
C LEU A 34 2.46 4.69 7.38
N ALA A 35 2.63 3.45 6.88
CA ALA A 35 1.62 2.41 7.02
C ALA A 35 1.32 2.11 8.49
N THR A 36 2.34 2.04 9.34
CA THR A 36 2.20 1.82 10.79
C THR A 36 1.43 2.96 11.46
N LEU A 37 1.69 4.22 11.08
CA LEU A 37 0.95 5.37 11.62
C LEU A 37 -0.52 5.33 11.20
N ILE A 38 -0.80 4.98 9.94
CA ILE A 38 -2.15 4.81 9.42
C ILE A 38 -2.87 3.68 10.16
N ASP A 39 -2.21 2.53 10.32
CA ASP A 39 -2.75 1.35 10.99
C ASP A 39 -3.15 1.65 12.43
N LYS A 40 -2.27 2.27 13.21
CA LYS A 40 -2.57 2.70 14.59
C LYS A 40 -3.81 3.57 14.66
N ARG A 41 -3.96 4.51 13.71
CA ARG A 41 -5.13 5.37 13.66
C ARG A 41 -6.39 4.60 13.28
N LEU A 42 -6.30 3.67 12.34
CA LEU A 42 -7.40 2.80 11.93
C LEU A 42 -7.86 1.89 13.08
N ILE A 43 -6.94 1.29 13.83
CA ILE A 43 -7.26 0.48 15.01
C ILE A 43 -8.06 1.29 16.03
N THR A 44 -7.60 2.52 16.33
CA THR A 44 -8.32 3.42 17.25
C THR A 44 -9.74 3.69 16.76
N LEU A 45 -9.90 4.14 15.52
CA LEU A 45 -11.21 4.43 14.93
C LEU A 45 -12.11 3.19 14.86
N PHE A 46 -11.52 2.04 14.54
CA PHE A 46 -12.24 0.79 14.47
C PHE A 46 -12.73 0.37 15.85
N SER A 47 -11.89 0.43 16.90
CA SER A 47 -12.27 0.07 18.27
C SER A 47 -13.42 0.92 18.83
N GLU A 48 -13.51 2.19 18.42
CA GLU A 48 -14.60 3.09 18.78
C GLU A 48 -15.91 2.80 18.02
N SER A 49 -15.84 2.08 16.92
CA SER A 49 -16.99 1.75 16.08
C SER A 49 -17.89 0.67 16.72
N HIS A 50 -19.13 0.61 16.28
CA HIS A 50 -20.04 -0.46 16.72
C HIS A 50 -19.52 -1.85 16.38
N LEU A 51 -18.84 -1.99 15.24
CA LEU A 51 -18.26 -3.22 14.78
C LEU A 51 -17.02 -3.61 15.61
N GLY A 52 -16.12 -2.65 15.90
CA GLY A 52 -14.92 -2.89 16.67
C GLY A 52 -15.17 -3.32 18.11
N LYS A 53 -16.35 -2.99 18.65
CA LYS A 53 -16.81 -3.52 19.95
C LYS A 53 -17.12 -5.02 19.93
N LYS A 54 -17.36 -5.60 18.74
CA LYS A 54 -17.68 -7.02 18.55
C LYS A 54 -16.50 -7.82 18.02
N LEU A 55 -15.63 -7.19 17.23
CA LEU A 55 -14.49 -7.79 16.58
C LEU A 55 -13.21 -7.13 17.08
N HIS A 56 -12.30 -7.91 17.62
CA HIS A 56 -10.96 -7.42 17.97
C HIS A 56 -10.05 -7.54 16.75
N LYS A 57 -9.30 -6.48 16.45
CA LYS A 57 -8.31 -6.48 15.38
C LYS A 57 -7.04 -5.77 15.84
N ASP A 58 -5.92 -6.47 15.75
CA ASP A 58 -4.61 -5.97 16.20
C ASP A 58 -3.92 -5.13 15.13
N THR A 59 -4.14 -5.44 13.84
CA THR A 59 -3.57 -4.73 12.70
C THR A 59 -4.39 -4.96 11.43
N PHE A 60 -4.39 -3.97 10.55
CA PHE A 60 -4.89 -4.07 9.19
C PHE A 60 -3.77 -4.34 8.17
N ILE A 61 -2.49 -4.26 8.60
CA ILE A 61 -1.35 -4.48 7.72
C ILE A 61 -1.19 -5.97 7.45
N LEU A 62 -1.17 -6.33 6.17
CA LEU A 62 -0.83 -7.67 5.70
C LEU A 62 0.68 -7.77 5.49
N LYS A 63 1.24 -8.90 5.87
CA LYS A 63 2.66 -9.19 5.66
C LYS A 63 2.96 -9.36 4.17
N SER A 64 3.88 -8.55 3.68
CA SER A 64 4.35 -8.57 2.29
C SER A 64 5.84 -8.28 2.22
N ASP A 65 6.45 -8.55 1.08
CA ASP A 65 7.87 -8.32 0.84
C ASP A 65 8.14 -8.09 -0.65
N CYS A 66 9.25 -7.40 -0.93
CA CYS A 66 9.79 -7.22 -2.29
C CYS A 66 11.27 -7.60 -2.31
N PRO A 67 11.60 -8.89 -2.12
CA PRO A 67 12.99 -9.32 -2.10
C PRO A 67 13.69 -9.04 -3.42
N ARG A 68 14.94 -8.57 -3.32
CA ARG A 68 15.83 -8.32 -4.45
C ARG A 68 16.87 -9.41 -4.58
N PHE A 69 17.17 -9.74 -5.81
CA PHE A 69 18.28 -10.61 -6.18
C PHE A 69 19.53 -9.78 -6.44
N THR A 70 20.70 -10.41 -6.37
CA THR A 70 21.99 -9.75 -6.55
C THR A 70 22.19 -9.11 -7.92
N ASN A 71 21.46 -9.54 -8.94
CA ASN A 71 21.42 -8.96 -10.29
C ASN A 71 20.47 -7.77 -10.44
N GLY A 72 19.78 -7.38 -9.35
CA GLY A 72 18.82 -6.28 -9.33
C GLY A 72 17.37 -6.66 -9.60
N ASP A 73 17.07 -7.90 -10.04
CA ASP A 73 15.71 -8.39 -10.17
C ASP A 73 15.00 -8.40 -8.81
N ALA A 74 13.69 -8.29 -8.84
CA ALA A 74 12.86 -8.36 -7.64
C ALA A 74 11.54 -9.08 -7.92
N LYS A 75 10.88 -9.53 -6.86
CA LYS A 75 9.52 -10.06 -6.92
C LYS A 75 8.67 -9.48 -5.81
N GLY A 76 7.35 -9.41 -6.00
CA GLY A 76 6.39 -9.10 -4.93
C GLY A 76 5.90 -10.39 -4.30
N ILE A 77 5.81 -10.41 -2.97
CA ILE A 77 5.28 -11.53 -2.19
C ILE A 77 4.23 -10.98 -1.23
N ILE A 78 3.10 -11.66 -1.13
CA ILE A 78 2.07 -11.40 -0.12
C ILE A 78 1.86 -12.71 0.62
N TYR A 79 2.04 -12.71 1.93
CA TYR A 79 2.00 -13.93 2.76
C TYR A 79 0.61 -14.27 3.28
N GLU A 80 -0.35 -13.36 3.12
CA GLU A 80 -1.70 -13.49 3.62
C GLU A 80 -2.73 -13.32 2.50
N THR A 81 -3.96 -13.76 2.75
CA THR A 81 -5.02 -13.67 1.73
C THR A 81 -5.48 -12.23 1.52
N VAL A 82 -5.54 -11.82 0.26
CA VAL A 82 -6.11 -10.53 -0.18
C VAL A 82 -7.49 -10.70 -0.84
N ARG A 83 -8.00 -11.95 -0.90
CA ARG A 83 -9.26 -12.25 -1.56
C ARG A 83 -10.41 -11.48 -0.94
N GLY A 84 -11.18 -10.78 -1.77
CA GLY A 84 -12.37 -10.04 -1.36
C GLY A 84 -12.10 -8.79 -0.54
N LYS A 85 -10.82 -8.43 -0.29
CA LYS A 85 -10.47 -7.26 0.52
C LYS A 85 -10.54 -5.96 -0.28
N ASP A 86 -10.89 -4.89 0.42
CA ASP A 86 -10.62 -3.52 0.01
C ASP A 86 -9.18 -3.20 0.43
N LEU A 87 -8.26 -3.32 -0.52
CA LEU A 87 -6.82 -3.29 -0.28
C LEU A 87 -6.25 -1.90 -0.55
N TYR A 88 -5.56 -1.35 0.44
CA TYR A 88 -4.79 -0.11 0.31
C TYR A 88 -3.30 -0.44 0.28
N ILE A 89 -2.62 -0.04 -0.79
CA ILE A 89 -1.17 -0.21 -0.94
C ILE A 89 -0.50 1.14 -0.75
N ILE A 90 0.36 1.25 0.26
CA ILE A 90 1.08 2.46 0.59
C ILE A 90 2.46 2.36 -0.03
N CYS A 91 2.80 3.36 -0.87
CA CYS A 91 4.06 3.41 -1.62
C CYS A 91 4.64 4.82 -1.52
N ASP A 92 5.89 4.94 -1.10
CA ASP A 92 6.61 6.21 -1.06
C ASP A 92 7.80 6.20 -2.04
N PRO A 93 7.61 6.64 -3.30
CA PRO A 93 8.67 6.71 -4.28
C PRO A 93 9.77 7.73 -3.96
N GLY A 94 9.50 8.64 -3.01
CA GLY A 94 10.46 9.65 -2.56
C GLY A 94 11.45 9.16 -1.50
N ASN A 95 11.27 7.96 -0.97
CA ASN A 95 12.15 7.44 0.08
C ASN A 95 13.47 6.92 -0.49
N HIS A 96 14.54 7.71 -0.36
CA HIS A 96 15.89 7.33 -0.76
C HIS A 96 16.67 6.57 0.33
N GLY A 97 16.07 6.30 1.49
CA GLY A 97 16.70 5.60 2.61
C GLY A 97 16.71 4.08 2.47
N VAL A 98 15.93 3.53 1.54
CA VAL A 98 15.90 2.08 1.30
C VAL A 98 17.04 1.68 0.37
N THR A 99 17.88 0.74 0.81
CA THR A 99 18.98 0.22 0.02
C THR A 99 18.81 -1.28 -0.25
N TYR A 100 19.53 -1.77 -1.24
CA TYR A 100 19.69 -3.20 -1.52
C TYR A 100 21.11 -3.51 -1.99
N SER A 101 21.55 -4.75 -1.81
CA SER A 101 22.86 -5.18 -2.27
C SER A 101 22.82 -5.56 -3.76
N PHE A 102 23.62 -4.86 -4.57
CA PHE A 102 23.79 -5.12 -6.00
C PHE A 102 25.26 -5.46 -6.27
N PHE A 103 25.56 -6.72 -6.61
CA PHE A 103 26.92 -7.22 -6.75
C PHE A 103 27.86 -6.84 -5.60
N GLY A 104 27.35 -6.94 -4.35
CA GLY A 104 28.12 -6.62 -3.14
C GLY A 104 28.26 -5.13 -2.81
N LYS A 105 27.53 -4.25 -3.51
CA LYS A 105 27.46 -2.81 -3.20
C LYS A 105 26.06 -2.44 -2.75
N GLU A 106 25.98 -1.66 -1.67
CA GLU A 106 24.71 -1.09 -1.23
C GLU A 106 24.30 0.06 -2.15
N ILE A 107 23.12 -0.07 -2.77
CA ILE A 107 22.57 0.91 -3.70
C ILE A 107 21.20 1.34 -3.20
N PRO A 108 20.90 2.66 -3.14
CA PRO A 108 19.58 3.14 -2.79
C PRO A 108 18.57 2.83 -3.88
N LEU A 109 17.33 2.52 -3.48
CA LEU A 109 16.22 2.42 -4.42
C LEU A 109 15.95 3.76 -5.08
N THR A 110 15.78 3.73 -6.39
CA THR A 110 15.32 4.87 -7.17
C THR A 110 13.79 5.00 -7.12
N PRO A 111 13.22 6.18 -7.44
CA PRO A 111 11.76 6.32 -7.57
C PRO A 111 11.13 5.31 -8.53
N ASP A 112 11.81 5.00 -9.65
CA ASP A 112 11.37 4.00 -10.62
C ASP A 112 11.30 2.60 -9.99
N GLU A 113 12.29 2.24 -9.18
CA GLU A 113 12.33 0.93 -8.51
C GLU A 113 11.26 0.79 -7.43
N HIS A 114 10.95 1.87 -6.68
CA HIS A 114 9.80 1.90 -5.78
C HIS A 114 8.48 1.70 -6.54
N PHE A 115 8.33 2.34 -7.70
CA PHE A 115 7.15 2.19 -8.54
C PHE A 115 7.07 0.77 -9.14
N GLU A 116 8.19 0.17 -9.52
CA GLU A 116 8.24 -1.23 -9.95
C GLU A 116 7.86 -2.19 -8.82
N ASN A 117 8.28 -1.94 -7.58
CA ASN A 117 7.85 -2.74 -6.42
C ASN A 117 6.33 -2.65 -6.22
N LEU A 118 5.74 -1.47 -6.36
CA LEU A 118 4.27 -1.31 -6.34
C LEU A 118 3.60 -2.19 -7.39
N LYS A 119 4.08 -2.17 -8.64
CA LYS A 119 3.53 -3.00 -9.73
C LYS A 119 3.67 -4.51 -9.42
N ARG A 120 4.78 -4.93 -8.82
CA ARG A 120 4.99 -6.33 -8.40
C ARG A 120 4.00 -6.77 -7.32
N ILE A 121 3.72 -5.91 -6.33
CA ILE A 121 2.70 -6.20 -5.30
C ILE A 121 1.30 -6.26 -5.93
N ILE A 122 0.96 -5.34 -6.81
CA ILE A 122 -0.33 -5.39 -7.53
C ILE A 122 -0.46 -6.68 -8.33
N ALA A 123 0.61 -7.09 -9.04
CA ALA A 123 0.63 -8.34 -9.79
C ALA A 123 0.49 -9.56 -8.86
N ALA A 124 1.13 -9.55 -7.68
CA ALA A 124 1.02 -10.61 -6.68
C ALA A 124 -0.40 -10.76 -6.13
N CYS A 125 -1.22 -9.70 -6.12
CA CYS A 125 -2.63 -9.78 -5.75
C CYS A 125 -3.46 -10.66 -6.70
N ASN A 126 -3.00 -10.86 -7.93
CA ASN A 126 -3.63 -11.72 -8.95
C ASN A 126 -5.13 -11.47 -9.12
N GLY A 127 -5.58 -10.22 -9.10
CA GLY A 127 -6.99 -9.84 -9.27
C GLY A 127 -7.93 -10.36 -8.16
N LYS A 128 -7.41 -10.78 -7.01
CA LYS A 128 -8.22 -11.33 -5.90
C LYS A 128 -8.85 -10.29 -4.97
N PRO A 129 -8.27 -9.10 -4.73
CA PRO A 129 -8.94 -8.05 -3.98
C PRO A 129 -10.24 -7.61 -4.66
N GLN A 130 -11.19 -7.14 -3.87
CA GLN A 130 -12.39 -6.49 -4.38
C GLN A 130 -12.04 -5.11 -5.00
N ARG A 131 -11.10 -4.40 -4.37
CA ARG A 131 -10.59 -3.11 -4.83
C ARG A 131 -9.14 -2.95 -4.41
N ILE A 132 -8.36 -2.26 -5.24
CA ILE A 132 -7.01 -1.80 -4.88
C ILE A 132 -6.99 -0.28 -4.96
N THR A 133 -6.58 0.36 -3.86
CA THR A 133 -6.32 1.79 -3.78
C THR A 133 -4.84 2.00 -3.47
N VAL A 134 -4.16 2.82 -4.26
CA VAL A 134 -2.77 3.19 -4.00
C VAL A 134 -2.73 4.53 -3.27
N VAL A 135 -2.02 4.55 -2.14
CA VAL A 135 -1.72 5.77 -1.38
C VAL A 135 -0.26 6.13 -1.62
N MET A 136 -0.04 7.26 -2.27
CA MET A 136 1.28 7.71 -2.70
C MET A 136 1.47 9.17 -2.26
N PRO A 137 2.20 9.44 -1.17
CA PRO A 137 2.39 10.81 -0.64
C PRO A 137 3.05 11.74 -1.66
N MET A 138 4.01 11.22 -2.43
CA MET A 138 4.60 11.89 -3.58
C MET A 138 4.16 11.17 -4.86
N LEU A 139 3.31 11.81 -5.66
CA LEU A 139 2.82 11.21 -6.90
C LEU A 139 3.98 11.00 -7.89
N TYR A 140 4.29 9.73 -8.16
CA TYR A 140 5.28 9.36 -9.16
C TYR A 140 4.87 9.89 -10.54
N GLY A 141 5.82 10.52 -11.24
CA GLY A 141 5.55 11.13 -12.54
C GLY A 141 4.67 12.39 -12.51
N GLY A 142 4.34 12.95 -11.33
CA GLY A 142 3.44 14.08 -11.16
C GLY A 142 3.89 15.37 -11.85
N ARG A 143 5.18 15.49 -12.21
CA ARG A 143 5.70 16.62 -13.01
C ARG A 143 5.35 16.51 -14.49
N GLN A 144 4.99 15.33 -14.97
CA GLN A 144 4.60 15.07 -16.36
C GLN A 144 3.10 15.41 -16.57
N HIS A 145 2.72 16.63 -16.26
CA HIS A 145 1.33 17.08 -16.28
C HIS A 145 0.86 17.64 -17.65
N ARG A 146 1.78 17.83 -18.57
CA ARG A 146 1.49 18.29 -19.94
C ARG A 146 2.27 17.46 -20.95
N ARG A 147 1.63 17.19 -22.07
CA ARG A 147 2.22 16.53 -23.23
C ARG A 147 2.29 17.55 -24.36
N ASN A 148 3.49 17.92 -24.78
CA ASN A 148 3.71 18.90 -25.83
C ASN A 148 4.01 18.27 -27.20
N ALA A 149 4.42 17.02 -27.22
CA ALA A 149 4.79 16.27 -28.42
C ALA A 149 4.65 14.75 -28.19
N ARG A 150 5.56 13.97 -28.74
CA ARG A 150 5.66 12.53 -28.50
C ARG A 150 6.48 12.25 -27.23
N GLU A 151 5.91 12.57 -26.10
CA GLU A 151 6.49 12.42 -24.75
C GLU A 151 5.74 11.35 -23.97
N SER A 152 6.42 10.70 -23.05
CA SER A 152 5.83 9.71 -22.14
C SER A 152 5.23 10.37 -20.89
#